data_ddd2f6522b2a6c4806d7d30ddd280c74
#
_entry.id   ddd2f6522b2a6c4806d7d30ddd280c74
#
_cell.length_a   1.000
_cell.length_b   1.000
_cell.length_c   1.000
_cell.angle_alpha   90.00
_cell.angle_beta   90.00
_cell.angle_gamma   90.00
#
_symmetry.space_group_name_H-M   'P 1'
#
loop_
_entity.id
_entity.type
_entity.pdbx_description
1 polymer ?
#
loop_
_entity_poly.entity_id
_entity_poly.type
_entity_poly.pdbx_seq_one_letter_code
_entity_poly.pdbx_strand_id
1 'polypeptide(L)' 'MKTAGLDAIARELCELLQQQVESVVGRKFNDFTEEELDTYQTRKRRILELRFELDKFVRAT' A
#
# COMPACT_ATOMS: atom_id res chain seq x y z
N MET A 1 -15.03 14.33 12.09
CA MET A 1 -14.45 13.92 11.49
C MET A 1 -13.77 12.61 11.37
N LYS A 2 -14.47 11.55 11.71
CA LYS A 2 -13.95 10.20 11.49
C LYS A 2 -13.77 9.88 10.01
N THR A 3 -14.60 10.49 9.17
CA THR A 3 -14.50 10.29 7.72
C THR A 3 -13.19 10.82 7.15
N ALA A 4 -12.65 11.89 7.75
CA ALA A 4 -11.39 12.45 7.27
C ALA A 4 -10.23 11.45 7.44
N GLY A 5 -10.22 10.72 8.55
CA GLY A 5 -9.20 9.70 8.77
C GLY A 5 -9.34 8.55 7.79
N LEU A 6 -10.57 8.12 7.55
CA LEU A 6 -10.85 7.05 6.60
C LEU A 6 -10.44 7.44 5.19
N ASP A 7 -10.77 8.67 4.79
CA ASP A 7 -10.40 9.18 3.47
C ASP A 7 -8.88 9.21 3.30
N ALA A 8 -8.16 9.64 4.34
CA ALA A 8 -6.71 9.71 4.28
C ALA A 8 -6.11 8.31 4.13
N ILE A 9 -6.62 7.33 4.87
CA ILE A 9 -6.15 5.96 4.79
C ILE A 9 -6.43 5.39 3.40
N ALA A 10 -7.63 5.60 2.88
CA ALA A 10 -8.00 5.08 1.57
C ALA A 10 -7.14 5.70 0.48
N ARG A 11 -6.88 7.00 0.57
CA ARG A 11 -6.06 7.69 -0.42
C ARG A 11 -4.63 7.18 -0.41
N GLU A 12 -4.03 7.07 0.76
CA GLU A 12 -2.68 6.56 0.88
C GLU A 12 -2.59 5.13 0.36
N LEU A 13 -3.58 4.31 0.68
CA LEU A 13 -3.62 2.92 0.22
C LEU A 13 -3.68 2.85 -1.30
N CYS A 14 -4.53 3.66 -1.92
CA CYS A 14 -4.64 3.70 -3.37
C CYS A 14 -3.33 4.13 -4.03
N GLU A 15 -2.67 5.14 -3.48
CA GLU A 15 -1.40 5.61 -4.01
C GLU A 15 -0.33 4.53 -3.92
N LEU A 16 -0.26 3.83 -2.79
CA LEU A 16 0.73 2.77 -2.60
C LEU A 16 0.47 1.58 -3.53
N LEU A 17 -0.80 1.21 -3.69
CA LEU A 17 -1.16 0.13 -4.60
C LEU A 17 -0.79 0.48 -6.03
N GLN A 18 -1.05 1.71 -6.45
CA GLN A 18 -0.68 2.16 -7.77
C GLN A 18 0.84 2.11 -7.97
N GLN A 19 1.60 2.55 -6.99
CA GLN A 19 3.06 2.50 -7.05
C GLN A 19 3.57 1.07 -7.14
N GLN A 20 2.93 0.13 -6.43
CA GLN A 20 3.33 -1.28 -6.51
C GLN A 20 3.09 -1.84 -7.91
N VAL A 21 1.93 -1.55 -8.49
CA VAL A 21 1.62 -2.01 -9.83
C VAL A 21 2.62 -1.42 -10.83
N GLU A 22 2.89 -0.14 -10.73
CA GLU A 22 3.82 0.53 -11.65
C GLU A 22 5.24 -0.04 -11.53
N SER A 23 5.64 -0.42 -10.32
CA SER A 23 6.99 -0.92 -10.13
C SER A 23 7.19 -2.32 -10.71
N VAL A 24 6.13 -3.09 -10.91
CA VAL A 24 6.24 -4.45 -11.46
C VAL A 24 5.83 -4.56 -12.92
N VAL A 25 5.20 -3.52 -13.47
CA VAL A 25 4.75 -3.56 -14.86
C VAL A 25 5.96 -3.66 -15.80
N GLY A 26 5.95 -4.69 -16.65
CA GLY A 26 7.02 -4.90 -17.62
C GLY A 26 8.34 -5.36 -17.03
N ARG A 27 8.36 -5.74 -15.76
CA ARG A 27 9.56 -6.17 -15.07
C ARG A 27 9.32 -7.49 -14.35
N LYS A 28 10.40 -8.25 -14.19
CA LYS A 28 10.39 -9.46 -13.38
C LYS A 28 11.13 -9.15 -12.08
N PHE A 29 10.85 -9.90 -11.02
CA PHE A 29 11.55 -9.70 -9.76
C PHE A 29 13.07 -9.86 -9.90
N ASN A 30 13.51 -10.67 -10.82
CA ASN A 30 14.95 -10.85 -11.08
C ASN A 30 15.61 -9.57 -11.59
N ASP A 31 14.84 -8.66 -12.15
CA ASP A 31 15.35 -7.40 -12.67
C ASP A 31 15.46 -6.32 -11.60
N PHE A 32 14.98 -6.61 -10.39
CA PHE A 32 14.98 -5.63 -9.31
C PHE A 32 16.34 -5.64 -8.61
N THR A 33 16.82 -4.44 -8.27
CA THR A 33 17.99 -4.31 -7.40
C THR A 33 17.56 -4.59 -5.96
N GLU A 34 18.54 -4.76 -5.07
CA GLU A 34 18.24 -4.94 -3.66
C GLU A 34 17.46 -3.76 -3.08
N GLU A 35 17.83 -2.55 -3.48
CA GLU A 35 17.13 -1.35 -3.04
C GLU A 35 15.67 -1.35 -3.50
N GLU A 36 15.45 -1.76 -4.73
CA GLU A 36 14.10 -1.81 -5.29
C GLU A 36 13.26 -2.86 -4.59
N LEU A 37 13.84 -4.02 -4.30
CA LEU A 37 13.15 -5.06 -3.56
C LEU A 37 12.82 -4.62 -2.15
N ASP A 38 13.76 -3.94 -1.49
CA ASP A 38 13.55 -3.44 -0.15
C ASP A 38 12.42 -2.40 -0.12
N THR A 39 12.44 -1.49 -1.08
CA THR A 39 11.39 -0.48 -1.22
C THR A 39 10.05 -1.14 -1.46
N TYR A 40 10.01 -2.15 -2.33
CA TYR A 40 8.79 -2.88 -2.64
C TYR A 40 8.23 -3.55 -1.39
N GLN A 41 9.08 -4.22 -0.61
CA GLN A 41 8.64 -4.92 0.59
C GLN A 41 8.20 -3.96 1.69
N THR A 42 8.89 -2.84 1.84
CA THR A 42 8.50 -1.81 2.81
C THR A 42 7.13 -1.25 2.44
N ARG A 43 6.91 -0.98 1.16
CA ARG A 43 5.62 -0.48 0.68
C ARG A 43 4.52 -1.52 0.87
N LYS A 44 4.84 -2.78 0.60
CA LYS A 44 3.89 -3.88 0.81
C LYS A 44 3.46 -3.96 2.27
N ARG A 45 4.42 -3.82 3.18
CA ARG A 45 4.12 -3.84 4.62
C ARG A 45 3.18 -2.69 4.99
N ARG A 46 3.46 -1.50 4.46
CA ARG A 46 2.62 -0.33 4.73
C ARG A 46 1.21 -0.56 4.19
N ILE A 47 1.08 -1.15 3.02
CA ILE A 47 -0.22 -1.47 2.44
C ILE A 47 -1.00 -2.40 3.36
N LEU A 48 -0.34 -3.42 3.91
CA LEU A 48 -1.00 -4.35 4.83
C LEU A 48 -1.46 -3.64 6.11
N GLU A 49 -0.64 -2.72 6.62
CA GLU A 49 -1.01 -1.94 7.80
C GLU A 49 -2.24 -1.09 7.52
N LEU A 50 -2.28 -0.43 6.38
CA LEU A 50 -3.40 0.42 6.01
C LEU A 50 -4.67 -0.38 5.77
N ARG A 51 -4.54 -1.56 5.16
CA ARG A 51 -5.69 -2.44 4.96
C ARG A 51 -6.25 -2.90 6.31
N PHE A 52 -5.38 -3.16 7.26
CA PHE A 52 -5.78 -3.57 8.59
C PHE A 52 -6.53 -2.44 9.29
N GLU A 53 -6.02 -1.21 9.17
CA GLU A 53 -6.68 -0.04 9.73
C GLU A 53 -8.05 0.18 9.10
N LEU A 54 -8.13 0.04 7.77
CA LEU A 54 -9.38 0.21 7.06
C LEU A 54 -10.41 -0.84 7.51
N ASP A 55 -9.95 -2.07 7.71
CA ASP A 55 -10.81 -3.15 8.18
C ASP A 55 -11.43 -2.84 9.54
N LYS A 56 -10.65 -2.21 10.42
CA LYS A 56 -11.15 -1.80 11.72
C LYS A 56 -12.30 -0.81 11.58
N PHE A 57 -12.19 0.15 10.66
CA PHE A 57 -13.27 1.11 10.42
C PHE A 57 -14.53 0.40 9.93
N VAL A 58 -14.37 -0.54 9.03
CA VAL A 58 -15.52 -1.29 8.49
C VAL A 58 -16.19 -2.09 9.59
N ARG A 59 -15.40 -2.74 10.43
CA ARG A 59 -15.95 -3.57 11.51
C ARG A 59 -16.60 -2.74 12.62
N ALA A 60 -16.13 -1.51 12.79
CA ALA A 60 -16.67 -0.63 13.82
C ALA A 60 -18.04 -0.09 13.46
N THR A 61 -18.42 -0.16 12.21
CA THR A 61 -19.74 0.28 11.76
C THR A 61 -20.68 -0.89 11.64
#